data_7aa0f6acd6dbaa1f91bac471cca95b8c
#
_entry.id   7aa0f6acd6dbaa1f91bac471cca95b8c
#
_cell.length_a   1.000
_cell.length_b   1.000
_cell.length_c   1.000
_cell.angle_alpha   90.00
_cell.angle_beta   90.00
_cell.angle_gamma   90.00
#
_symmetry.space_group_name_H-M   'P 1'
#
loop_
_entity.id
_entity.type
_entity.pdbx_description
1 polymer ?
#
loop_
_entity_poly.entity_id
_entity_poly.type
_entity_poly.pdbx_seq_one_letter_code
_entity_poly.pdbx_strand_id
1 'polypeptide(L)'
;MSALPAKTPDVIASQDETHLHIHELLTAATHALLHEQPSLGTFEDHRPQRDRPSGEAWNGLETMCHVSALLVAGRSPDLSERGSQRLLDAVDSAVAPLRMTRQDDREDSGVRTVVWRDPDGVRLEVVIGVRVAVRAISKPFLPGSLRPMRTTSPASPISPLTPPPQPPR
;
A
#
# COMPACT_ATOMS: atom_id res chain seq x y z
N MET A 1 4.98 17.11 -24.38
CA MET A 1 5.81 16.14 -23.62
C MET A 1 5.07 14.82 -23.63
N SER A 2 5.49 13.88 -24.45
CA SER A 2 4.89 12.55 -24.53
C SER A 2 5.38 11.74 -23.32
N ALA A 3 4.45 11.37 -22.43
CA ALA A 3 4.74 10.39 -21.40
C ALA A 3 5.08 9.06 -22.09
N LEU A 4 6.27 8.54 -21.85
CA LEU A 4 6.62 7.19 -22.27
C LEU A 4 5.65 6.22 -21.61
N PRO A 5 5.09 5.25 -22.34
CA PRO A 5 4.23 4.24 -21.75
C PRO A 5 5.02 3.49 -20.67
N ALA A 6 4.47 3.41 -19.47
CA ALA A 6 5.05 2.60 -18.41
C ALA A 6 5.21 1.18 -18.94
N LYS A 7 6.45 0.68 -18.97
CA LYS A 7 6.77 -0.66 -19.46
C LYS A 7 6.03 -1.66 -18.55
N THR A 8 5.02 -2.31 -19.09
CA THR A 8 4.33 -3.41 -18.40
C THR A 8 5.39 -4.47 -18.05
N PRO A 9 5.51 -4.88 -16.79
CA PRO A 9 6.52 -5.88 -16.44
C PRO A 9 6.23 -7.19 -17.18
N ASP A 10 7.26 -7.81 -17.73
CA ASP A 10 7.15 -9.08 -18.47
C ASP A 10 6.69 -10.23 -17.54
N VAL A 11 6.92 -10.09 -16.24
CA VAL A 11 6.53 -11.05 -15.21
C VAL A 11 5.82 -10.30 -14.09
N ILE A 12 4.65 -10.79 -13.70
CA ILE A 12 3.89 -10.27 -12.56
C ILE A 12 3.96 -11.28 -11.40
N ALA A 13 4.06 -10.78 -10.17
CA ALA A 13 4.11 -11.62 -8.98
C ALA A 13 2.79 -12.35 -8.73
N SER A 14 2.86 -13.52 -8.10
CA SER A 14 1.69 -14.23 -7.59
C SER A 14 1.19 -13.62 -6.28
N GLN A 15 -0.02 -13.99 -5.89
CA GLN A 15 -0.62 -13.55 -4.62
C GLN A 15 0.22 -13.99 -3.43
N ASP A 16 0.63 -15.27 -3.38
CA ASP A 16 1.38 -15.83 -2.25
C ASP A 16 2.77 -15.20 -2.11
N GLU A 17 3.49 -15.01 -3.22
CA GLU A 17 4.79 -14.32 -3.23
C GLU A 17 4.66 -12.89 -2.73
N THR A 18 3.60 -12.21 -3.14
CA THR A 18 3.34 -10.81 -2.73
C THR A 18 3.04 -10.71 -1.24
N HIS A 19 2.17 -11.59 -0.72
CA HIS A 19 1.83 -11.63 0.71
C HIS A 19 3.06 -11.94 1.56
N LEU A 20 3.87 -12.91 1.13
CA LEU A 20 5.12 -13.27 1.81
C LEU A 20 6.09 -12.10 1.86
N HIS A 21 6.30 -11.43 0.74
CA HIS A 21 7.21 -10.28 0.66
C HIS A 21 6.78 -9.12 1.57
N ILE A 22 5.47 -8.81 1.62
CA ILE A 22 4.92 -7.79 2.51
C ILE A 22 5.08 -8.19 3.98
N HIS A 23 4.88 -9.46 4.31
CA HIS A 23 5.11 -9.97 5.66
C HIS A 23 6.58 -9.84 6.10
N GLU A 24 7.52 -10.18 5.24
CA GLU A 24 8.95 -10.03 5.48
C GLU A 24 9.33 -8.56 5.70
N LEU A 25 8.79 -7.67 4.88
CA LEU A 25 9.04 -6.22 4.99
C LEU A 25 8.53 -5.65 6.31
N LEU A 26 7.30 -6.00 6.71
CA LEU A 26 6.74 -5.58 7.99
C LEU A 26 7.52 -6.14 9.18
N THR A 27 7.92 -7.40 9.10
CA THR A 27 8.71 -8.05 10.14
C THR A 27 10.07 -7.35 10.31
N ALA A 28 10.76 -7.05 9.21
CA ALA A 28 12.02 -6.33 9.24
C ALA A 28 11.87 -4.94 9.87
N ALA A 29 10.86 -4.18 9.46
CA ALA A 29 10.62 -2.82 9.96
C ALA A 29 10.24 -2.82 11.44
N THR A 30 9.28 -3.62 11.87
CA THR A 30 8.82 -3.68 13.27
C THR A 30 9.90 -4.21 14.20
N HIS A 31 10.67 -5.20 13.76
CA HIS A 31 11.79 -5.72 14.55
C HIS A 31 12.88 -4.66 14.75
N ALA A 32 13.22 -3.89 13.72
CA ALA A 32 14.17 -2.81 13.82
C ALA A 32 13.72 -1.71 14.79
N LEU A 33 12.45 -1.32 14.72
CA LEU A 33 11.86 -0.33 15.64
C LEU A 33 11.91 -0.80 17.09
N LEU A 34 11.54 -2.07 17.35
CA LEU A 34 11.60 -2.65 18.71
C LEU A 34 13.01 -2.84 19.23
N HIS A 35 13.95 -3.15 18.34
CA HIS A 35 15.36 -3.26 18.70
C HIS A 35 15.94 -1.89 19.11
N GLU A 36 15.59 -0.84 18.36
CA GLU A 36 16.04 0.52 18.67
C GLU A 36 15.36 1.08 19.93
N GLN A 37 14.05 0.87 20.09
CA GLN A 37 13.30 1.29 21.27
C GLN A 37 12.44 0.13 21.82
N PRO A 38 12.99 -0.73 22.67
CA PRO A 38 12.24 -1.83 23.28
C PRO A 38 11.02 -1.38 24.10
N SER A 39 11.04 -0.11 24.56
CA SER A 39 9.94 0.50 25.31
C SER A 39 8.65 0.67 24.48
N LEU A 40 8.71 0.54 23.15
CA LEU A 40 7.50 0.57 22.30
C LEU A 40 6.54 -0.57 22.62
N GLY A 41 7.01 -1.67 23.20
CA GLY A 41 6.21 -2.84 23.50
C GLY A 41 5.95 -3.69 22.27
N THR A 42 4.79 -4.32 22.20
CA THR A 42 4.39 -5.13 21.04
C THR A 42 3.68 -4.30 19.98
N PHE A 43 3.80 -4.71 18.71
CA PHE A 43 2.95 -4.19 17.65
C PHE A 43 1.67 -5.03 17.54
N GLU A 44 0.53 -4.36 17.49
CA GLU A 44 -0.80 -4.99 17.43
C GLU A 44 -1.55 -4.54 16.16
N ASP A 45 -2.39 -5.42 15.63
CA ASP A 45 -3.21 -5.14 14.45
C ASP A 45 -4.35 -4.19 14.81
N HIS A 46 -4.30 -2.97 14.32
CA HIS A 46 -5.39 -1.99 14.45
C HIS A 46 -6.39 -2.03 13.31
N ARG A 47 -5.94 -2.44 12.12
CA ARG A 47 -6.79 -2.67 10.96
C ARG A 47 -6.30 -3.92 10.24
N PRO A 48 -7.22 -4.83 9.85
CA PRO A 48 -6.83 -6.07 9.19
C PRO A 48 -6.25 -5.80 7.80
N GLN A 49 -5.40 -6.71 7.37
CA GLN A 49 -4.90 -6.75 6.01
C GLN A 49 -6.04 -6.99 5.00
N ARG A 50 -5.85 -6.52 3.78
CA ARG A 50 -6.82 -6.71 2.70
C ARG A 50 -6.16 -6.60 1.33
N ASP A 51 -6.71 -7.33 0.37
CA ASP A 51 -6.43 -7.11 -1.04
C ASP A 51 -7.49 -6.18 -1.62
N ARG A 52 -7.07 -5.29 -2.50
CA ARG A 52 -7.96 -4.37 -3.21
C ARG A 52 -7.55 -4.27 -4.68
N PRO A 53 -8.48 -3.92 -5.59
CA PRO A 53 -8.11 -3.60 -6.97
C PRO A 53 -7.01 -2.55 -7.00
N SER A 54 -5.96 -2.79 -7.82
CA SER A 54 -4.86 -1.85 -7.96
C SER A 54 -5.23 -0.65 -8.83
N GLY A 55 -6.25 -0.79 -9.67
CA GLY A 55 -6.61 0.15 -10.72
C GLY A 55 -5.81 -0.04 -12.01
N GLU A 56 -4.94 -1.04 -12.07
CA GLU A 56 -4.10 -1.37 -13.21
C GLU A 56 -4.52 -2.72 -13.81
N ALA A 57 -4.24 -2.91 -15.11
CA ALA A 57 -4.42 -4.17 -15.80
C ALA A 57 -3.08 -4.73 -16.27
N TRP A 58 -2.96 -6.05 -16.22
CA TRP A 58 -1.86 -6.77 -16.82
C TRP A 58 -2.41 -7.76 -17.86
N ASN A 59 -2.05 -7.56 -19.13
CA ASN A 59 -2.57 -8.36 -20.25
C ASN A 59 -4.12 -8.49 -20.25
N GLY A 60 -4.83 -7.39 -19.93
CA GLY A 60 -6.29 -7.36 -19.87
C GLY A 60 -6.90 -7.98 -18.61
N LEU A 61 -6.09 -8.46 -17.68
CA LEU A 61 -6.52 -9.01 -16.39
C LEU A 61 -6.47 -7.93 -15.32
N GLU A 62 -7.47 -7.92 -14.44
CA GLU A 62 -7.47 -7.06 -13.26
C GLU A 62 -6.38 -7.49 -12.29
N THR A 63 -5.57 -6.52 -11.85
CA THR A 63 -4.56 -6.76 -10.83
C THR A 63 -5.01 -6.22 -9.49
N MET A 64 -4.50 -6.84 -8.43
CA MET A 64 -4.76 -6.46 -7.05
C MET A 64 -3.50 -5.88 -6.41
N CYS A 65 -3.64 -5.11 -5.35
CA CYS A 65 -2.55 -4.80 -4.43
C CYS A 65 -2.92 -5.24 -3.01
N HIS A 66 -1.92 -5.75 -2.30
CA HIS A 66 -2.06 -6.13 -0.91
C HIS A 66 -1.77 -4.93 -0.01
N VAL A 67 -2.72 -4.58 0.85
CA VAL A 67 -2.54 -3.62 1.93
C VAL A 67 -2.40 -4.40 3.22
N SER A 68 -1.25 -4.31 3.86
CA SER A 68 -0.99 -5.01 5.12
C SER A 68 -1.93 -4.57 6.23
N ALA A 69 -1.96 -5.30 7.31
CA ALA A 69 -2.48 -4.80 8.57
C ALA A 69 -1.79 -3.47 8.94
N LEU A 70 -2.53 -2.57 9.59
CA LEU A 70 -1.95 -1.41 10.25
C LEU A 70 -1.46 -1.84 11.62
N LEU A 71 -0.16 -1.98 11.76
CA LEU A 71 0.48 -2.35 13.03
C LEU A 71 0.76 -1.11 13.86
N VAL A 72 0.35 -1.11 15.12
CA VAL A 72 0.54 0.03 16.03
C VAL A 72 1.25 -0.44 17.30
N ALA A 73 2.30 0.29 17.69
CA ALA A 73 3.05 0.01 18.90
C ALA A 73 2.18 0.17 20.15
N GLY A 74 2.35 -0.71 21.11
CA GLY A 74 1.59 -0.71 22.37
C GLY A 74 1.85 0.49 23.26
N ARG A 75 3.02 1.14 23.13
CA ARG A 75 3.46 2.29 23.93
C ARG A 75 3.98 3.43 23.08
N SER A 76 4.05 4.62 23.68
CA SER A 76 4.57 5.81 23.01
C SER A 76 6.07 5.73 22.78
N PRO A 77 6.58 6.25 21.65
CA PRO A 77 8.00 6.35 21.37
C PRO A 77 8.64 7.51 22.15
N ASP A 78 9.98 7.55 22.12
CA ASP A 78 10.73 8.76 22.41
C ASP A 78 10.50 9.77 21.28
N LEU A 79 9.72 10.80 21.56
CA LEU A 79 9.33 11.84 20.59
C LEU A 79 10.39 12.92 20.43
N SER A 80 11.56 12.82 21.08
CA SER A 80 12.68 13.71 20.80
C SER A 80 13.08 13.57 19.33
N GLU A 81 13.55 14.63 18.72
CA GLU A 81 14.01 14.58 17.32
C GLU A 81 15.09 13.51 17.13
N ARG A 82 16.00 13.39 18.09
CA ARG A 82 17.04 12.35 18.09
C ARG A 82 16.47 10.94 18.19
N GLY A 83 15.49 10.73 19.08
CA GLY A 83 14.80 9.44 19.24
C GLY A 83 14.07 9.04 17.97
N SER A 84 13.31 9.95 17.39
CA SER A 84 12.59 9.75 16.13
C SER A 84 13.55 9.45 14.97
N GLN A 85 14.65 10.20 14.87
CA GLN A 85 15.64 9.97 13.81
C GLN A 85 16.29 8.59 13.92
N ARG A 86 16.65 8.14 15.13
CA ARG A 86 17.23 6.81 15.35
C ARG A 86 16.27 5.68 14.96
N LEU A 87 14.98 5.84 15.25
CA LEU A 87 13.97 4.89 14.78
C LEU A 87 13.95 4.78 13.26
N LEU A 88 13.98 5.91 12.56
CA LEU A 88 13.94 5.93 11.09
C LEU A 88 15.23 5.37 10.48
N ASP A 89 16.39 5.67 11.07
CA ASP A 89 17.68 5.13 10.62
C ASP A 89 17.77 3.60 10.84
N ALA A 90 17.15 3.10 11.90
CA ALA A 90 17.04 1.66 12.13
C ALA A 90 16.17 0.98 11.06
N VAL A 91 15.08 1.61 10.66
CA VAL A 91 14.25 1.13 9.55
C VAL A 91 15.02 1.17 8.24
N ASP A 92 15.71 2.28 7.92
CA ASP A 92 16.55 2.40 6.72
C ASP A 92 17.50 1.20 6.58
N SER A 93 18.21 0.89 7.68
CA SER A 93 19.18 -0.20 7.69
C SER A 93 18.54 -1.57 7.52
N ALA A 94 17.38 -1.77 8.12
CA ALA A 94 16.67 -3.06 8.09
C ALA A 94 16.02 -3.36 6.73
N VAL A 95 15.54 -2.33 6.03
CA VAL A 95 14.81 -2.51 4.75
C VAL A 95 15.70 -2.29 3.52
N ALA A 96 16.92 -1.82 3.69
CA ALA A 96 17.89 -1.67 2.59
C ALA A 96 18.15 -2.98 1.82
N PRO A 97 18.31 -4.16 2.47
CA PRO A 97 18.46 -5.43 1.76
C PRO A 97 17.24 -5.80 0.90
N LEU A 98 16.06 -5.25 1.21
CA LEU A 98 14.83 -5.42 0.45
C LEU A 98 14.69 -4.34 -0.65
N ARG A 99 15.76 -3.62 -0.98
CA ARG A 99 15.83 -2.57 -2.00
C ARG A 99 14.92 -1.37 -1.73
N MET A 100 14.51 -1.18 -0.49
CA MET A 100 13.69 -0.04 -0.07
C MET A 100 14.58 1.19 0.17
N THR A 101 14.14 2.33 -0.32
CA THR A 101 14.80 3.62 -0.10
C THR A 101 13.79 4.64 0.39
N ARG A 102 14.22 5.50 1.31
CA ARG A 102 13.38 6.60 1.83
C ARG A 102 13.11 7.60 0.71
N GLN A 103 11.83 7.88 0.45
CA GLN A 103 11.38 8.74 -0.65
C GLN A 103 10.68 10.00 -0.16
N ASP A 104 10.00 9.93 0.96
CA ASP A 104 9.20 11.02 1.49
C ASP A 104 9.36 11.04 3.02
N ASP A 105 9.51 12.23 3.58
CA ASP A 105 9.65 12.46 5.01
C ASP A 105 9.00 13.81 5.32
N ARG A 106 7.86 13.78 5.95
CA ARG A 106 7.08 14.97 6.29
C ARG A 106 6.63 14.93 7.73
N GLU A 107 6.63 16.11 8.32
CA GLU A 107 6.08 16.35 9.64
C GLU A 107 4.92 17.34 9.55
N ASP A 108 3.81 16.99 10.16
CA ASP A 108 2.64 17.85 10.28
C ASP A 108 2.04 17.66 11.67
N SER A 109 1.89 18.79 12.41
CA SER A 109 1.21 18.83 13.71
C SER A 109 1.77 17.83 14.73
N GLY A 110 3.11 17.62 14.74
CA GLY A 110 3.78 16.68 15.64
C GLY A 110 3.66 15.21 15.25
N VAL A 111 3.19 14.93 14.04
CA VAL A 111 3.15 13.60 13.45
C VAL A 111 4.10 13.55 12.27
N ARG A 112 5.12 12.70 12.36
CA ARG A 112 6.09 12.48 11.27
C ARG A 112 5.71 11.24 10.48
N THR A 113 5.53 11.39 9.19
CA THR A 113 5.21 10.31 8.25
C THR A 113 6.37 10.14 7.29
N VAL A 114 6.91 8.93 7.23
CA VAL A 114 8.02 8.59 6.35
C VAL A 114 7.64 7.41 5.48
N VAL A 115 7.99 7.51 4.20
CA VAL A 115 7.66 6.52 3.18
C VAL A 115 8.92 6.00 2.50
N TRP A 116 9.07 4.69 2.45
CA TRP A 116 10.07 3.99 1.64
C TRP A 116 9.39 3.36 0.43
N ARG A 117 10.13 3.28 -0.65
CA ARG A 117 9.71 2.57 -1.86
C ARG A 117 10.83 1.72 -2.42
N ASP A 118 10.47 0.63 -3.03
CA ASP A 118 11.36 -0.12 -3.88
C ASP A 118 11.19 0.29 -5.37
N PRO A 119 12.07 -0.15 -6.29
CA PRO A 119 11.95 0.16 -7.72
C PRO A 119 10.68 -0.40 -8.36
N ASP A 120 10.07 -1.40 -7.79
CA ASP A 120 8.90 -2.10 -8.32
C ASP A 120 7.57 -1.50 -7.83
N GLY A 121 7.63 -0.52 -6.91
CA GLY A 121 6.47 0.21 -6.41
C GLY A 121 5.90 -0.30 -5.08
N VAL A 122 6.58 -1.22 -4.40
CA VAL A 122 6.24 -1.58 -3.02
C VAL A 122 6.46 -0.36 -2.12
N ARG A 123 5.54 -0.13 -1.21
CA ARG A 123 5.56 1.02 -0.30
C ARG A 123 5.51 0.56 1.15
N LEU A 124 6.44 1.06 1.95
CA LEU A 124 6.40 0.99 3.40
C LEU A 124 6.13 2.39 3.96
N GLU A 125 5.26 2.48 4.93
CA GLU A 125 4.92 3.73 5.60
C GLU A 125 5.08 3.56 7.11
N VAL A 126 5.83 4.46 7.73
CA VAL A 126 6.00 4.55 9.18
C VAL A 126 5.53 5.91 9.63
N VAL A 127 4.64 5.92 10.60
CA VAL A 127 4.09 7.13 11.21
C VAL A 127 4.56 7.19 12.66
N ILE A 128 5.22 8.27 13.04
CA ILE A 128 5.67 8.55 14.40
C ILE A 128 4.86 9.70 14.96
N GLY A 129 4.05 9.40 15.95
CA GLY A 129 3.23 10.36 16.69
C GLY A 129 3.07 9.88 18.13
N VAL A 130 1.88 10.00 18.71
CA VAL A 130 1.59 9.45 20.06
C VAL A 130 1.90 7.95 20.14
N ARG A 131 1.79 7.25 19.03
CA ARG A 131 2.22 5.86 18.83
C ARG A 131 2.98 5.76 17.52
N VAL A 132 3.79 4.71 17.39
CA VAL A 132 4.38 4.34 16.10
C VAL A 132 3.43 3.43 15.39
N ALA A 133 3.13 3.72 14.14
CA ALA A 133 2.31 2.87 13.28
C ALA A 133 3.09 2.49 12.01
N VAL A 134 2.90 1.25 11.54
CA VAL A 134 3.58 0.71 10.36
C VAL A 134 2.57 0.05 9.44
N ARG A 135 2.69 0.32 8.15
CA ARG A 135 1.88 -0.29 7.11
C ARG A 135 2.69 -0.48 5.83
N ALA A 136 2.40 -1.53 5.08
CA ALA A 136 2.99 -1.75 3.78
C ALA A 136 1.91 -1.99 2.70
N ILE A 137 2.23 -1.60 1.47
CA ILE A 137 1.37 -1.79 0.30
C ILE A 137 2.23 -2.42 -0.78
N SER A 138 1.74 -3.52 -1.36
CA SER A 138 2.46 -4.22 -2.41
C SER A 138 2.38 -3.52 -3.75
N LYS A 139 3.28 -3.92 -4.66
CA LYS A 139 3.08 -3.74 -6.09
C LYS A 139 1.85 -4.54 -6.55
N PRO A 140 1.32 -4.25 -7.77
CA PRO A 140 0.24 -5.04 -8.34
C PRO A 140 0.62 -6.51 -8.51
N PHE A 141 -0.32 -7.42 -8.25
CA PHE A 141 -0.17 -8.86 -8.43
C PHE A 141 -1.44 -9.47 -9.05
N LEU A 142 -1.32 -10.67 -9.60
CA LEU A 142 -2.49 -11.41 -10.09
C LEU A 142 -3.15 -12.17 -8.94
N PRO A 143 -4.47 -11.98 -8.73
CA PRO A 143 -5.21 -12.73 -7.72
C PRO A 143 -5.26 -14.22 -8.07
N GLY A 144 -5.43 -15.08 -7.07
CA GLY A 144 -5.59 -16.53 -7.26
C GLY A 144 -6.78 -16.90 -8.15
N SER A 145 -7.82 -16.04 -8.20
CA SER A 145 -8.91 -16.12 -9.19
C SER A 145 -8.74 -14.98 -10.20
N LEU A 146 -8.31 -15.31 -11.42
CA LEU A 146 -8.14 -14.33 -12.49
C LEU A 146 -9.49 -13.77 -12.94
N ARG A 147 -9.63 -12.44 -12.99
CA ARG A 147 -10.82 -11.75 -13.48
C ARG A 147 -10.44 -10.80 -14.61
N PRO A 148 -11.18 -10.81 -15.74
CA PRO A 148 -10.98 -9.82 -16.77
C PRO A 148 -11.36 -8.43 -16.24
N MET A 149 -10.61 -7.40 -16.64
CA MET A 149 -10.96 -6.02 -16.31
C MET A 149 -12.34 -5.70 -16.90
N ARG A 150 -13.23 -5.19 -16.07
CA ARG A 150 -14.51 -4.66 -16.56
C ARG A 150 -14.20 -3.39 -17.35
N THR A 151 -14.28 -3.48 -18.66
CA THR A 151 -14.44 -2.29 -19.49
C THR A 151 -15.77 -1.66 -19.09
N THR A 152 -15.73 -0.45 -18.57
CA THR A 152 -16.93 0.38 -18.42
C THR A 152 -17.46 0.58 -19.83
N SER A 153 -18.46 -0.21 -20.24
CA SER A 153 -19.21 0.05 -21.48
C SER A 153 -19.75 1.47 -21.38
N PRO A 154 -19.56 2.31 -22.41
CA PRO A 154 -20.25 3.58 -22.44
C PRO A 154 -21.73 3.31 -22.33
N ALA A 155 -22.41 4.06 -21.46
CA ALA A 155 -23.83 3.95 -21.24
C ALA A 155 -24.58 3.84 -22.59
N SER A 156 -25.37 2.79 -22.76
CA SER A 156 -26.23 2.63 -23.91
C SER A 156 -27.05 3.90 -24.08
N PRO A 157 -27.17 4.45 -25.30
CA PRO A 157 -28.01 5.61 -25.53
C PRO A 157 -29.43 5.29 -25.08
N ILE A 158 -29.97 6.15 -24.24
CA ILE A 158 -31.37 6.08 -23.78
C ILE A 158 -32.26 6.10 -25.05
N SER A 159 -32.95 5.02 -25.32
CA SER A 159 -33.94 4.98 -26.37
C SER A 159 -35.02 6.04 -26.08
N PRO A 160 -35.42 6.88 -27.05
CA PRO A 160 -36.45 7.86 -26.82
C PRO A 160 -37.77 7.13 -26.47
N LEU A 161 -38.38 7.56 -25.36
CA LEU A 161 -39.69 7.11 -24.93
C LEU A 161 -40.71 7.32 -26.07
N THR A 162 -41.28 6.26 -26.58
CA THR A 162 -42.41 6.27 -27.47
C THR A 162 -43.61 6.88 -26.71
N PRO A 163 -44.25 7.95 -27.19
CA PRO A 163 -45.42 8.50 -26.54
C PRO A 163 -46.59 7.53 -26.55
N PRO A 164 -47.42 7.50 -25.52
CA PRO A 164 -48.58 6.59 -25.48
C PRO A 164 -49.61 6.94 -26.59
N PRO A 165 -50.33 5.93 -27.13
CA PRO A 165 -51.37 6.16 -28.16
C PRO A 165 -52.50 7.01 -27.59
N GLN A 166 -52.94 8.02 -28.36
CA GLN A 166 -54.10 8.83 -28.02
C GLN A 166 -55.38 8.00 -28.21
N PRO A 167 -56.38 8.16 -27.35
CA PRO A 167 -57.66 7.49 -27.51
C PRO A 167 -58.45 8.09 -28.69
N PRO A 168 -59.25 7.28 -29.41
CA PRO A 168 -60.09 7.74 -30.53
C PRO A 168 -61.15 8.70 -30.02
N ARG A 169 -61.45 9.73 -30.84
CA ARG A 169 -62.58 10.66 -30.64
C ARG A 169 -63.89 10.02 -31.05
#